data_f30432f683dc9be538e612f2eb7c5b64
#
_entry.id   f30432f683dc9be538e612f2eb7c5b64
#
_cell.length_a   1.000
_cell.length_b   1.000
_cell.length_c   1.000
_cell.angle_alpha   90.00
_cell.angle_beta   90.00
_cell.angle_gamma   90.00
#
_symmetry.space_group_name_H-M   'P 1'
#
loop_
_entity.id
_entity.type
_entity.pdbx_description
1 polymer ?
#
loop_
_entity_poly.entity_id
_entity_poly.type
_entity_poly.pdbx_seq_one_letter_code
_entity_poly.pdbx_strand_id
1 'polypeptide(L)'
;MTAISEMCCEWSAANTPLGWIALGVTGNGLARLDFAESIPFGTRKDDHPLLITAFEQLQAYLRGELRAFQLPLDWSGMGEFQRRVLQVTMAIPYGRVRTYGEIARELGKPKAARAVGCAEATNPIPLIIPCHRVVGGDGHLHGYGGRGGLVTKARLLRMEGVPVDQDRLVLQPQLGLHLEDELGS
;
A
#
# COMPACT_ATOMS: atom_id res chain seq x y z
N MET A 1 -13.53 -5.06 -12.31
CA MET A 1 -13.01 -3.74 -12.76
C MET A 1 -14.23 -2.82 -12.91
N THR A 2 -14.70 -2.28 -11.80
CA THR A 2 -15.97 -1.51 -11.85
C THR A 2 -16.00 -0.54 -10.67
N ALA A 3 -16.54 0.62 -10.89
CA ALA A 3 -16.94 1.68 -9.95
C ALA A 3 -15.94 2.82 -9.64
N ILE A 4 -14.63 2.63 -9.62
CA ILE A 4 -13.72 3.78 -9.39
C ILE A 4 -13.37 4.51 -10.70
N SER A 5 -13.49 3.85 -11.86
CA SER A 5 -13.18 4.46 -13.18
C SER A 5 -14.18 5.52 -13.64
N GLU A 6 -15.33 5.63 -12.97
CA GLU A 6 -16.38 6.62 -13.30
C GLU A 6 -16.46 7.79 -12.30
N MET A 7 -15.69 7.76 -11.21
CA MET A 7 -15.60 8.90 -10.31
C MET A 7 -14.80 10.00 -10.98
N CYS A 8 -15.40 11.20 -11.11
CA CYS A 8 -14.72 12.39 -11.58
C CYS A 8 -13.56 12.73 -10.64
N CYS A 9 -12.39 12.18 -10.93
CA CYS A 9 -11.16 12.51 -10.19
C CYS A 9 -10.50 13.73 -10.81
N GLU A 10 -10.04 14.64 -9.96
CA GLU A 10 -9.04 15.63 -10.35
C GLU A 10 -7.66 15.03 -10.11
N TRP A 11 -6.75 15.19 -11.09
CA TRP A 11 -5.48 14.49 -11.10
C TRP A 11 -4.29 15.45 -11.22
N SER A 12 -3.19 15.06 -10.61
CA SER A 12 -1.86 15.58 -10.93
C SER A 12 -0.86 14.45 -11.02
N ALA A 13 0.25 14.67 -11.73
CA ALA A 13 1.30 13.70 -11.89
C ALA A 13 2.68 14.34 -11.74
N ALA A 14 3.60 13.63 -11.08
CA ALA A 14 4.96 14.08 -10.87
C ALA A 14 5.96 12.93 -11.04
N ASN A 15 7.18 13.28 -11.43
CA ASN A 15 8.28 12.32 -11.44
C ASN A 15 8.86 12.17 -10.02
N THR A 16 9.08 10.93 -9.61
CA THR A 16 9.56 10.57 -8.27
C THR A 16 10.74 9.59 -8.38
N PRO A 17 11.45 9.27 -7.28
CA PRO A 17 12.45 8.21 -7.27
C PRO A 17 11.94 6.81 -7.67
N LEU A 18 10.61 6.61 -7.68
CA LEU A 18 9.95 5.39 -8.15
C LEU A 18 9.43 5.51 -9.60
N GLY A 19 9.75 6.61 -10.29
CA GLY A 19 9.22 6.97 -11.60
C GLY A 19 8.00 7.88 -11.51
N TRP A 20 7.27 8.01 -12.60
CA TRP A 20 6.07 8.84 -12.65
C TRP A 20 4.95 8.25 -11.79
N ILE A 21 4.36 9.10 -10.96
CA ILE A 21 3.21 8.79 -10.12
C ILE A 21 2.12 9.81 -10.41
N ALA A 22 0.91 9.31 -10.66
CA ALA A 22 -0.29 10.11 -10.76
C ALA A 22 -1.12 9.94 -9.48
N LEU A 23 -1.61 11.04 -8.92
CA LEU A 23 -2.50 11.07 -7.77
C LEU A 23 -3.86 11.62 -8.20
N GLY A 24 -4.94 10.97 -7.77
CA GLY A 24 -6.31 11.36 -8.06
C GLY A 24 -7.11 11.61 -6.80
N VAL A 25 -7.83 12.73 -6.77
CA VAL A 25 -8.70 13.13 -5.65
C VAL A 25 -10.15 13.25 -6.10
N THR A 26 -11.04 13.04 -5.14
CA THR A 26 -12.48 13.30 -5.25
C THR A 26 -12.88 14.35 -4.21
N GLY A 27 -14.16 14.67 -4.14
CA GLY A 27 -14.68 15.53 -3.06
C GLY A 27 -14.51 14.96 -1.65
N ASN A 28 -14.22 13.65 -1.52
CA ASN A 28 -14.06 12.96 -0.23
C ASN A 28 -12.59 12.80 0.21
N GLY A 29 -11.64 13.03 -0.68
CA GLY A 29 -10.22 12.87 -0.38
C GLY A 29 -9.41 12.21 -1.49
N LEU A 30 -8.21 11.74 -1.16
CA LEU A 30 -7.35 11.00 -2.08
C LEU A 30 -7.95 9.63 -2.35
N ALA A 31 -8.20 9.34 -3.63
CA ALA A 31 -8.89 8.14 -4.09
C ALA A 31 -7.98 7.18 -4.86
N ARG A 32 -6.90 7.68 -5.49
CA ARG A 32 -6.03 6.89 -6.37
C ARG A 32 -4.57 7.30 -6.29
N LEU A 33 -3.70 6.30 -6.43
CA LEU A 33 -2.29 6.44 -6.76
C LEU A 33 -1.95 5.43 -7.85
N ASP A 34 -1.59 5.94 -9.01
CA ASP A 34 -1.19 5.11 -10.15
C ASP A 34 0.27 5.36 -10.54
N PHE A 35 0.99 4.29 -10.84
CA PHE A 35 2.33 4.35 -11.43
C PHE A 35 2.18 4.49 -12.94
N ALA A 36 2.06 5.72 -13.43
CA ALA A 36 1.75 6.00 -14.82
C ALA A 36 2.46 7.27 -15.31
N GLU A 37 2.89 7.24 -16.58
CA GLU A 37 3.52 8.39 -17.25
C GLU A 37 2.50 9.44 -17.73
N SER A 38 1.22 9.14 -17.62
CA SER A 38 0.12 10.03 -18.00
C SER A 38 -1.01 9.94 -17.00
N ILE A 39 -1.79 11.01 -16.91
CA ILE A 39 -3.01 11.05 -16.10
C ILE A 39 -4.02 10.05 -16.71
N PRO A 40 -4.51 9.07 -15.92
CA PRO A 40 -5.31 7.99 -16.48
C PRO A 40 -6.66 8.44 -17.06
N PHE A 41 -7.45 9.18 -16.28
CA PHE A 41 -8.77 9.73 -16.68
C PHE A 41 -9.15 10.85 -15.72
N GLY A 42 -9.82 11.90 -16.23
CA GLY A 42 -10.31 13.01 -15.43
C GLY A 42 -9.64 14.34 -15.77
N THR A 43 -9.85 15.35 -14.92
CA THR A 43 -9.35 16.70 -15.14
C THR A 43 -7.99 16.88 -14.48
N ARG A 44 -7.01 17.39 -15.22
CA ARG A 44 -5.72 17.77 -14.64
C ARG A 44 -5.87 19.01 -13.76
N LYS A 45 -5.37 18.94 -12.53
CA LYS A 45 -5.46 19.98 -11.50
C LYS A 45 -4.19 20.03 -10.67
N ASP A 46 -3.13 20.57 -11.23
CA ASP A 46 -1.82 20.66 -10.56
C ASP A 46 -1.83 21.65 -9.38
N ASP A 47 -2.82 22.53 -9.31
CA ASP A 47 -3.03 23.52 -8.26
C ASP A 47 -4.00 23.07 -7.15
N HIS A 48 -4.48 21.82 -7.19
CA HIS A 48 -5.40 21.31 -6.16
C HIS A 48 -4.67 21.15 -4.82
N PRO A 49 -5.09 21.79 -3.71
CA PRO A 49 -4.34 21.82 -2.45
C PRO A 49 -4.02 20.45 -1.88
N LEU A 50 -4.98 19.51 -1.95
CA LEU A 50 -4.77 18.15 -1.45
C LEU A 50 -3.74 17.39 -2.29
N LEU A 51 -3.70 17.58 -3.62
CA LEU A 51 -2.70 16.96 -4.48
C LEU A 51 -1.30 17.48 -4.21
N ILE A 52 -1.16 18.81 -4.01
CA ILE A 52 0.10 19.44 -3.61
C ILE A 52 0.60 18.81 -2.31
N THR A 53 -0.23 18.82 -1.26
CA THR A 53 0.11 18.24 0.05
C THR A 53 0.45 16.74 -0.06
N ALA A 54 -0.29 15.98 -0.88
CA ALA A 54 -0.05 14.56 -1.07
C ALA A 54 1.30 14.29 -1.75
N PHE A 55 1.68 15.08 -2.75
CA PHE A 55 3.01 14.96 -3.38
C PHE A 55 4.15 15.40 -2.44
N GLU A 56 3.98 16.45 -1.65
CA GLU A 56 4.96 16.85 -0.63
C GLU A 56 5.20 15.74 0.37
N GLN A 57 4.14 15.13 0.92
CA GLN A 57 4.25 14.01 1.84
C GLN A 57 4.84 12.76 1.16
N LEU A 58 4.45 12.46 -0.08
CA LEU A 58 5.00 11.34 -0.82
C LEU A 58 6.51 11.49 -1.06
N GLN A 59 6.96 12.69 -1.45
CA GLN A 59 8.37 12.98 -1.62
C GLN A 59 9.14 12.87 -0.30
N ALA A 60 8.60 13.41 0.80
CA ALA A 60 9.20 13.31 2.12
C ALA A 60 9.30 11.83 2.58
N TYR A 61 8.26 11.03 2.33
CA TYR A 61 8.28 9.59 2.59
C TYR A 61 9.38 8.88 1.79
N LEU A 62 9.49 9.16 0.49
CA LEU A 62 10.50 8.54 -0.38
C LEU A 62 11.95 8.97 -0.06
N ARG A 63 12.14 10.09 0.66
CA ARG A 63 13.43 10.49 1.24
C ARG A 63 13.67 9.94 2.65
N GLY A 64 12.69 9.20 3.23
CA GLY A 64 12.78 8.66 4.59
C GLY A 64 12.53 9.69 5.70
N GLU A 65 12.05 10.88 5.36
CA GLU A 65 11.77 12.00 6.28
C GLU A 65 10.37 11.88 6.91
N LEU A 66 9.43 11.24 6.21
CA LEU A 66 8.07 11.02 6.68
C LEU A 66 7.85 9.52 6.93
N ARG A 67 7.22 9.18 8.07
CA ARG A 67 6.92 7.78 8.43
C ARG A 67 5.43 7.43 8.39
N ALA A 68 4.56 8.44 8.39
CA ALA A 68 3.10 8.26 8.33
C ALA A 68 2.47 9.40 7.54
N PHE A 69 1.59 9.06 6.61
CA PHE A 69 0.83 10.04 5.83
C PHE A 69 -0.33 10.61 6.64
N GLN A 70 -0.58 11.92 6.48
CA GLN A 70 -1.70 12.64 7.07
C GLN A 70 -2.55 13.21 5.95
N LEU A 71 -3.34 12.37 5.31
CA LEU A 71 -4.17 12.70 4.15
C LEU A 71 -5.57 12.14 4.34
N PRO A 72 -6.63 12.90 4.02
CA PRO A 72 -7.96 12.35 3.93
C PRO A 72 -8.02 11.39 2.75
N LEU A 73 -8.51 10.16 2.99
CA LEU A 73 -8.64 9.13 1.96
C LEU A 73 -10.12 8.91 1.61
N ASP A 74 -10.40 8.74 0.33
CA ASP A 74 -11.72 8.34 -0.12
C ASP A 74 -11.84 6.82 -0.14
N TRP A 75 -12.66 6.29 0.75
CA TRP A 75 -12.95 4.86 0.90
C TRP A 75 -14.20 4.40 0.13
N SER A 76 -14.93 5.34 -0.52
CA SER A 76 -16.26 5.06 -1.07
C SER A 76 -16.28 4.07 -2.23
N GLY A 77 -15.19 4.01 -3.01
CA GLY A 77 -15.06 3.09 -4.14
C GLY A 77 -14.65 1.66 -3.78
N MET A 78 -14.49 1.35 -2.49
CA MET A 78 -14.00 0.05 -2.03
C MET A 78 -15.13 -0.81 -1.48
N GLY A 79 -15.13 -2.11 -1.83
CA GLY A 79 -16.02 -3.08 -1.19
C GLY A 79 -15.75 -3.20 0.31
N GLU A 80 -16.75 -3.58 1.10
CA GLU A 80 -16.65 -3.61 2.56
C GLU A 80 -15.47 -4.44 3.07
N PHE A 81 -15.27 -5.65 2.55
CA PHE A 81 -14.16 -6.50 2.96
C PHE A 81 -12.80 -5.88 2.61
N GLN A 82 -12.65 -5.36 1.39
CA GLN A 82 -11.42 -4.69 0.95
C GLN A 82 -11.11 -3.48 1.84
N ARG A 83 -12.10 -2.64 2.10
CA ARG A 83 -11.93 -1.47 2.98
C ARG A 83 -11.44 -1.88 4.37
N ARG A 84 -12.04 -2.92 4.98
CA ARG A 84 -11.61 -3.41 6.29
C ARG A 84 -10.18 -3.94 6.27
N VAL A 85 -9.79 -4.69 5.23
CA VAL A 85 -8.41 -5.16 5.05
C VAL A 85 -7.46 -3.97 4.98
N LEU A 86 -7.74 -3.01 4.09
CA LEU A 86 -6.85 -1.86 3.87
C LEU A 86 -6.78 -0.91 5.07
N GLN A 87 -7.83 -0.83 5.89
CA GLN A 87 -7.79 -0.10 7.17
C GLN A 87 -6.83 -0.75 8.18
N VAL A 88 -6.86 -2.08 8.30
CA VAL A 88 -5.89 -2.83 9.13
C VAL A 88 -4.48 -2.65 8.59
N THR A 89 -4.31 -2.69 7.27
CA THR A 89 -3.01 -2.50 6.61
C THR A 89 -2.46 -1.09 6.84
N MET A 90 -3.31 -0.07 6.78
CA MET A 90 -2.92 1.32 7.05
C MET A 90 -2.39 1.52 8.47
N ALA A 91 -2.83 0.71 9.43
CA ALA A 91 -2.36 0.75 10.81
C ALA A 91 -1.00 0.08 11.03
N ILE A 92 -0.42 -0.60 10.02
CA ILE A 92 0.92 -1.21 10.15
C ILE A 92 1.98 -0.10 10.20
N PRO A 93 2.77 0.00 11.27
CA PRO A 93 3.75 1.09 11.40
C PRO A 93 4.89 0.99 10.37
N TYR A 94 5.54 2.12 10.10
CA TYR A 94 6.79 2.21 9.33
C TYR A 94 7.84 1.26 9.90
N GLY A 95 8.50 0.49 9.04
CA GLY A 95 9.52 -0.48 9.43
C GLY A 95 8.98 -1.74 10.10
N ARG A 96 7.67 -1.98 10.04
CA ARG A 96 7.02 -3.20 10.52
C ARG A 96 6.30 -3.90 9.37
N VAL A 97 6.14 -5.20 9.52
CA VAL A 97 5.39 -6.03 8.58
C VAL A 97 4.35 -6.87 9.31
N ARG A 98 3.33 -7.29 8.59
CA ARG A 98 2.34 -8.27 9.04
C ARG A 98 2.11 -9.30 7.95
N THR A 99 1.72 -10.49 8.35
CA THR A 99 1.38 -11.53 7.38
C THR A 99 -0.09 -11.42 6.94
N TYR A 100 -0.39 -11.92 5.73
CA TYR A 100 -1.78 -12.05 5.26
C TYR A 100 -2.66 -12.82 6.26
N GLY A 101 -2.07 -13.85 6.91
CA GLY A 101 -2.76 -14.66 7.91
C GLY A 101 -3.09 -13.88 9.19
N GLU A 102 -2.19 -13.02 9.67
CA GLU A 102 -2.44 -12.17 10.84
C GLU A 102 -3.56 -11.17 10.60
N ILE A 103 -3.58 -10.53 9.42
CA ILE A 103 -4.69 -9.63 9.04
C ILE A 103 -6.00 -10.40 8.95
N ALA A 104 -5.99 -11.59 8.36
CA ALA A 104 -7.18 -12.44 8.28
C ALA A 104 -7.70 -12.83 9.67
N ARG A 105 -6.82 -13.17 10.61
CA ARG A 105 -7.18 -13.50 12.01
C ARG A 105 -7.79 -12.29 12.72
N GLU A 106 -7.19 -11.10 12.61
CA GLU A 106 -7.70 -9.86 13.20
C GLU A 106 -9.12 -9.52 12.69
N LEU A 107 -9.38 -9.78 11.41
CA LEU A 107 -10.70 -9.58 10.82
C LEU A 107 -11.73 -10.66 11.21
N GLY A 108 -11.37 -11.62 12.08
CA GLY A 108 -12.23 -12.74 12.48
C GLY A 108 -12.42 -13.79 11.38
N LYS A 109 -11.56 -13.82 10.37
CA LYS A 109 -11.65 -14.73 9.22
C LYS A 109 -10.32 -15.46 8.97
N PRO A 110 -9.85 -16.33 9.90
CA PRO A 110 -8.49 -16.90 9.87
C PRO A 110 -8.16 -17.68 8.58
N LYS A 111 -9.19 -18.20 7.88
CA LYS A 111 -9.02 -18.91 6.60
C LYS A 111 -9.01 -18.00 5.37
N ALA A 112 -9.10 -16.66 5.56
CA ALA A 112 -9.24 -15.69 4.46
C ALA A 112 -7.92 -15.08 3.98
N ALA A 113 -6.73 -15.62 4.32
CA ALA A 113 -5.44 -15.04 3.93
C ALA A 113 -5.32 -14.78 2.42
N ARG A 114 -5.83 -15.69 1.57
CA ARG A 114 -5.86 -15.51 0.12
C ARG A 114 -6.76 -14.34 -0.32
N ALA A 115 -7.91 -14.18 0.34
CA ALA A 115 -8.82 -13.05 0.07
C ALA A 115 -8.22 -11.70 0.54
N VAL A 116 -7.46 -11.71 1.64
CA VAL A 116 -6.65 -10.54 2.07
C VAL A 116 -5.65 -10.20 0.98
N GLY A 117 -4.91 -11.18 0.45
CA GLY A 117 -3.98 -10.98 -0.66
C GLY A 117 -4.64 -10.36 -1.91
N CYS A 118 -5.84 -10.78 -2.26
CA CYS A 118 -6.61 -10.17 -3.36
C CYS A 118 -6.98 -8.71 -3.06
N ALA A 119 -7.38 -8.40 -1.82
CA ALA A 119 -7.70 -7.03 -1.41
C ALA A 119 -6.47 -6.12 -1.48
N GLU A 120 -5.30 -6.60 -1.04
CA GLU A 120 -4.03 -5.88 -1.13
C GLU A 120 -3.59 -5.65 -2.58
N ALA A 121 -3.74 -6.66 -3.44
CA ALA A 121 -3.37 -6.57 -4.86
C ALA A 121 -4.21 -5.53 -5.63
N THR A 122 -5.40 -5.23 -5.14
CA THR A 122 -6.32 -4.24 -5.73
C THR A 122 -6.39 -2.93 -4.93
N ASN A 123 -5.40 -2.68 -4.06
CA ASN A 123 -5.28 -1.43 -3.31
C ASN A 123 -5.22 -0.22 -4.28
N PRO A 124 -6.17 0.72 -4.22
CA PRO A 124 -6.21 1.84 -5.14
C PRO A 124 -5.22 2.97 -4.79
N ILE A 125 -4.64 2.96 -3.58
CA ILE A 125 -3.76 4.03 -3.08
C ILE A 125 -2.48 3.42 -2.48
N PRO A 126 -1.72 2.62 -3.28
CA PRO A 126 -0.50 2.00 -2.77
C PRO A 126 0.50 3.06 -2.27
N LEU A 127 1.47 2.67 -1.46
CA LEU A 127 2.40 3.50 -0.69
C LEU A 127 1.73 4.19 0.50
N ILE A 128 0.65 4.94 0.29
CA ILE A 128 -0.10 5.64 1.34
C ILE A 128 -0.84 4.62 2.19
N ILE A 129 -1.57 3.68 1.56
CA ILE A 129 -1.99 2.44 2.24
C ILE A 129 -0.89 1.40 1.98
N PRO A 130 -0.11 1.03 3.00
CA PRO A 130 1.19 0.40 2.82
C PRO A 130 1.09 -1.12 2.58
N CYS A 131 0.44 -1.55 1.49
CA CYS A 131 0.30 -2.97 1.14
C CYS A 131 1.67 -3.67 0.94
N HIS A 132 2.75 -2.92 0.75
CA HIS A 132 4.11 -3.46 0.75
C HIS A 132 4.55 -4.00 2.13
N ARG A 133 3.91 -3.60 3.24
CA ARG A 133 4.17 -4.11 4.60
C ARG A 133 3.45 -5.44 4.88
N VAL A 134 2.68 -5.97 3.92
CA VAL A 134 1.96 -7.25 4.07
C VAL A 134 2.70 -8.33 3.31
N VAL A 135 3.08 -9.42 3.99
CA VAL A 135 3.97 -10.48 3.51
C VAL A 135 3.38 -11.87 3.74
N GLY A 136 4.01 -12.91 3.21
CA GLY A 136 3.64 -14.29 3.49
C GLY A 136 4.05 -14.76 4.88
N GLY A 137 3.33 -15.73 5.44
CA GLY A 137 3.71 -16.40 6.68
C GLY A 137 5.01 -17.21 6.56
N ASP A 138 5.38 -17.57 5.34
CA ASP A 138 6.65 -18.23 4.99
C ASP A 138 7.86 -17.27 4.90
N GLY A 139 7.62 -15.97 5.16
CA GLY A 139 8.62 -14.91 5.07
C GLY A 139 8.88 -14.38 3.65
N HIS A 140 8.22 -14.94 2.62
CA HIS A 140 8.32 -14.41 1.26
C HIS A 140 7.46 -13.15 1.09
N LEU A 141 7.93 -12.22 0.25
CA LEU A 141 7.24 -10.95 0.02
C LEU A 141 5.90 -11.13 -0.70
N HIS A 142 5.78 -12.18 -1.55
CA HIS A 142 4.65 -12.38 -2.45
C HIS A 142 4.32 -11.16 -3.32
N GLY A 143 3.17 -11.15 -4.01
CA GLY A 143 2.84 -10.15 -5.00
C GLY A 143 2.79 -8.69 -4.47
N TYR A 144 3.00 -7.77 -5.39
CA TYR A 144 2.81 -6.33 -5.18
C TYR A 144 2.18 -5.72 -6.42
N GLY A 145 1.09 -4.97 -6.26
CA GLY A 145 0.33 -4.38 -7.37
C GLY A 145 0.98 -3.13 -7.98
N GLY A 146 1.99 -2.55 -7.33
CA GLY A 146 2.71 -1.38 -7.84
C GLY A 146 3.68 -1.71 -8.97
N ARG A 147 4.11 -0.68 -9.73
CA ARG A 147 5.10 -0.82 -10.80
C ARG A 147 6.40 -1.45 -10.27
N GLY A 148 6.96 -2.39 -11.03
CA GLY A 148 8.17 -3.12 -10.64
C GLY A 148 7.94 -4.31 -9.69
N GLY A 149 6.69 -4.58 -9.29
CA GLY A 149 6.34 -5.77 -8.53
C GLY A 149 7.18 -5.96 -7.27
N LEU A 150 7.72 -7.16 -7.07
CA LEU A 150 8.50 -7.51 -5.87
C LEU A 150 9.77 -6.67 -5.70
N VAL A 151 10.40 -6.20 -6.77
CA VAL A 151 11.59 -5.32 -6.69
C VAL A 151 11.24 -4.01 -5.98
N THR A 152 10.12 -3.40 -6.34
CA THR A 152 9.65 -2.16 -5.68
C THR A 152 9.24 -2.45 -4.23
N LYS A 153 8.55 -3.56 -3.96
CA LYS A 153 8.18 -3.95 -2.59
C LYS A 153 9.42 -4.12 -1.70
N ALA A 154 10.42 -4.87 -2.18
CA ALA A 154 11.68 -5.06 -1.45
C ALA A 154 12.42 -3.74 -1.22
N ARG A 155 12.45 -2.84 -2.22
CA ARG A 155 13.07 -1.51 -2.10
C ARG A 155 12.37 -0.67 -1.01
N LEU A 156 11.05 -0.64 -0.99
CA LEU A 156 10.27 0.09 0.01
C LEU A 156 10.54 -0.45 1.42
N LEU A 157 10.49 -1.77 1.60
CA LEU A 157 10.77 -2.40 2.88
C LEU A 157 12.18 -2.11 3.38
N ARG A 158 13.20 -2.20 2.50
CA ARG A 158 14.59 -1.83 2.87
C ARG A 158 14.73 -0.36 3.23
N MET A 159 14.05 0.53 2.50
CA MET A 159 14.01 1.97 2.82
C MET A 159 13.40 2.20 4.21
N GLU A 160 12.42 1.40 4.59
CA GLU A 160 11.80 1.44 5.91
C GLU A 160 12.63 0.73 7.01
N GLY A 161 13.80 0.19 6.68
CA GLY A 161 14.66 -0.50 7.62
C GLY A 161 14.30 -1.96 7.88
N VAL A 162 13.38 -2.54 7.12
CA VAL A 162 13.06 -3.96 7.18
C VAL A 162 14.11 -4.75 6.39
N PRO A 163 14.84 -5.69 7.02
CA PRO A 163 15.87 -6.46 6.34
C PRO A 163 15.24 -7.45 5.35
N VAL A 164 15.56 -7.28 4.08
CA VAL A 164 15.07 -8.11 2.97
C VAL A 164 16.26 -8.56 2.14
N ASP A 165 16.40 -9.88 1.96
CA ASP A 165 17.30 -10.49 0.99
C ASP A 165 16.49 -11.07 -0.18
N GLN A 166 16.82 -10.61 -1.39
CA GLN A 166 16.06 -10.90 -2.61
C GLN A 166 14.54 -10.59 -2.43
N ASP A 167 13.72 -11.62 -2.31
CA ASP A 167 12.26 -11.57 -2.14
C ASP A 167 11.80 -12.13 -0.77
N ARG A 168 12.73 -12.26 0.20
CA ARG A 168 12.46 -12.86 1.51
C ARG A 168 12.91 -11.95 2.64
N LEU A 169 12.12 -11.93 3.74
CA LEU A 169 12.53 -11.28 4.97
C LEU A 169 13.73 -12.01 5.59
N VAL A 170 14.74 -11.25 5.98
CA VAL A 170 15.81 -11.77 6.83
C VAL A 170 15.30 -11.74 8.27
N LEU A 171 14.98 -12.91 8.81
CA LEU A 171 14.47 -13.05 10.16
C LEU A 171 15.52 -12.59 11.17
N GLN A 172 15.28 -11.44 11.80
CA GLN A 172 16.00 -11.04 13.01
C GLN A 172 15.09 -11.34 14.21
N PRO A 173 15.59 -12.02 15.25
CA PRO A 173 14.80 -12.39 16.44
C PRO A 173 14.14 -11.20 17.15
N GLN A 174 14.56 -9.96 16.84
CA GLN A 174 14.11 -8.72 17.50
C GLN A 174 12.91 -8.04 16.80
N LEU A 175 12.45 -8.51 15.64
CA LEU A 175 11.37 -7.84 14.88
C LEU A 175 9.96 -8.30 15.27
N GLY A 176 9.81 -9.17 16.28
CA GLY A 176 8.49 -9.58 16.78
C GLY A 176 7.63 -10.33 15.76
N LEU A 177 8.23 -10.95 14.76
CA LEU A 177 7.56 -11.89 13.88
C LEU A 177 7.40 -13.19 14.64
N HIS A 178 6.27 -13.42 15.27
CA HIS A 178 5.84 -14.74 15.70
C HIS A 178 5.44 -15.51 14.43
N LEU A 179 6.41 -16.21 13.85
CA LEU A 179 6.11 -17.34 12.97
C LEU A 179 5.66 -18.46 13.90
N GLU A 180 4.37 -18.50 14.22
CA GLU A 180 3.81 -19.66 14.91
C GLU A 180 3.85 -20.83 13.94
N ASP A 181 4.51 -21.88 14.41
CA ASP A 181 4.72 -23.18 13.80
C ASP A 181 3.47 -23.73 13.11
N GLU A 182 3.44 -23.74 11.80
CA GLU A 182 2.65 -24.69 11.03
C GLU A 182 3.49 -25.96 10.77
N LEU A 183 3.98 -26.57 11.85
CA LEU A 183 4.48 -27.94 11.82
C LEU A 183 3.82 -28.70 12.97
N GLY A 184 2.73 -29.37 12.69
CA GLY A 184 2.18 -30.25 13.70
C GLY A 184 0.79 -30.80 13.43
N SER A 185 0.79 -31.98 12.83
CA SER A 185 -0.22 -33.04 12.88
C SER A 185 -1.35 -32.98 11.90
#